data_1ab2a1ae5db971a3c0baacb315e40cb1
#
_entry.id   1ab2a1ae5db971a3c0baacb315e40cb1
#
_cell.length_a   1.000
_cell.length_b   1.000
_cell.length_c   1.000
_cell.angle_alpha   90.00
_cell.angle_beta   90.00
_cell.angle_gamma   90.00
#
_symmetry.space_group_name_H-M   'P 1'
#
loop_
_entity.id
_entity.type
_entity.pdbx_description
1 polymer ?
#
loop_
_entity_poly.entity_id
_entity_poly.type
_entity_poly.pdbx_seq_one_letter_code
_entity_poly.pdbx_strand_id
1 'polypeptide(L)'
;MKYVSTRGGSEPKGFEDVILTGLAPDGGLFVPDAIPQFSQDEIASWENLSYQELALKVITPFVDGAIPNEDLRDLIFESYKTFRHEDIAPLVELDDDEWVLELFHGPTLAFKDFALQFLGNLFDYILKKRNQKVVVMGATSGDTGSAAIEGCRHCENLDIFILHPHQRVSDVQRRQMTTVQAANIHNIALKGNFDDCQNMVKASFSDQSFLPEDRQLVAVNSINWARIMAQIVYYFWASLRLGGPNQAVSFSVPTGNFGDIFAGYLAHKMGLPIKQLIIATNQNDILHRCISNNDHTTKPLEQSLAPSMDIMISSNFERLLFDLYHHDSEEITRLMSDSKAGDMRLSDSALVMARELFSSFRCDDSDMVEVIRKTNIEKDYLLDPHTAIGLLAARNCRIDHDTPMVTLATAHPAKFPEAVKKAGYPRDPELPS
;
A
#
# COMPACT_ATOMS: atom_id res chain seq x y z
N MET A 1 16.00 -9.29 14.63
CA MET A 1 15.72 -7.99 13.96
C MET A 1 15.05 -7.05 14.95
N LYS A 2 15.48 -5.80 14.99
CA LYS A 2 14.83 -4.72 15.74
C LYS A 2 14.24 -3.71 14.76
N TYR A 3 13.29 -2.97 15.24
CA TYR A 3 12.64 -1.90 14.47
C TYR A 3 12.87 -0.57 15.16
N VAL A 4 13.37 0.40 14.42
CA VAL A 4 13.70 1.74 14.88
C VAL A 4 12.70 2.76 14.33
N SER A 5 12.50 3.87 15.06
CA SER A 5 11.73 5.00 14.56
C SER A 5 12.58 5.83 13.59
N THR A 6 11.99 6.27 12.50
CA THR A 6 12.61 7.22 11.56
C THR A 6 13.03 8.55 12.22
N ARG A 7 12.44 8.91 13.39
CA ARG A 7 12.76 10.15 14.13
C ARG A 7 13.64 9.93 15.36
N GLY A 8 14.00 8.68 15.67
CA GLY A 8 15.00 8.33 16.68
C GLY A 8 14.61 8.53 18.14
N GLY A 9 13.45 9.13 18.42
CA GLY A 9 12.99 9.41 19.78
C GLY A 9 12.26 8.25 20.47
N SER A 10 12.31 7.04 19.92
CA SER A 10 11.66 5.84 20.44
C SER A 10 12.65 4.70 20.56
N GLU A 11 12.57 3.96 21.68
CA GLU A 11 13.36 2.75 21.87
C GLU A 11 13.05 1.71 20.77
N PRO A 12 14.08 0.99 20.27
CA PRO A 12 13.90 -0.07 19.30
C PRO A 12 12.96 -1.17 19.80
N LYS A 13 12.01 -1.58 18.97
CA LYS A 13 10.97 -2.57 19.32
C LYS A 13 11.18 -3.90 18.57
N GLY A 14 10.58 -4.97 19.11
CA GLY A 14 10.44 -6.25 18.42
C GLY A 14 9.28 -6.22 17.43
N PHE A 15 9.23 -7.22 16.56
CA PHE A 15 8.24 -7.35 15.49
C PHE A 15 6.79 -7.21 16.00
N GLU A 16 6.38 -8.03 16.98
CA GLU A 16 5.00 -8.02 17.49
C GLU A 16 4.57 -6.65 18.04
N ASP A 17 5.49 -5.96 18.75
CA ASP A 17 5.20 -4.65 19.33
C ASP A 17 5.02 -3.59 18.24
N VAL A 18 5.81 -3.66 17.17
CA VAL A 18 5.69 -2.76 16.01
C VAL A 18 4.35 -2.96 15.30
N ILE A 19 3.94 -4.20 15.11
CA ILE A 19 2.64 -4.52 14.49
C ILE A 19 1.48 -3.95 15.32
N LEU A 20 1.51 -4.11 16.64
CA LEU A 20 0.47 -3.61 17.54
C LEU A 20 0.54 -2.09 17.74
N THR A 21 1.72 -1.48 17.67
CA THR A 21 1.87 -0.03 17.88
C THR A 21 1.53 0.76 16.61
N GLY A 22 1.96 0.30 15.45
CA GLY A 22 1.76 0.93 14.14
C GLY A 22 2.58 2.22 13.94
N LEU A 23 2.38 3.24 14.77
CA LEU A 23 3.10 4.52 14.76
C LEU A 23 4.05 4.60 15.96
N ALA A 24 5.26 5.12 15.76
CA ALA A 24 6.18 5.34 16.88
C ALA A 24 5.69 6.48 17.80
N PRO A 25 5.98 6.40 19.14
CA PRO A 25 5.54 7.44 20.08
C PRO A 25 6.05 8.84 19.79
N ASP A 26 7.19 8.96 19.12
CA ASP A 26 7.76 10.24 18.65
C ASP A 26 7.11 10.78 17.36
N GLY A 27 6.11 10.07 16.84
CA GLY A 27 5.42 10.39 15.59
C GLY A 27 6.17 9.93 14.33
N GLY A 28 7.30 9.25 14.48
CA GLY A 28 8.04 8.61 13.39
C GLY A 28 7.42 7.28 12.95
N LEU A 29 7.97 6.72 11.88
CA LEU A 29 7.55 5.44 11.34
C LEU A 29 8.56 4.34 11.69
N PHE A 30 8.07 3.14 11.98
CA PHE A 30 8.97 2.01 12.21
C PHE A 30 9.53 1.47 10.90
N VAL A 31 10.84 1.20 10.91
CA VAL A 31 11.58 0.49 9.88
C VAL A 31 12.49 -0.56 10.52
N PRO A 32 12.82 -1.67 9.86
CA PRO A 32 13.81 -2.61 10.41
C PRO A 32 15.18 -1.94 10.49
N ASP A 33 15.95 -2.32 11.50
CA ASP A 33 17.33 -1.84 11.71
C ASP A 33 18.30 -2.31 10.62
N ALA A 34 17.95 -3.37 9.91
CA ALA A 34 18.64 -3.84 8.71
C ALA A 34 17.65 -4.43 7.71
N ILE A 35 17.86 -4.13 6.42
CA ILE A 35 17.05 -4.71 5.33
C ILE A 35 17.66 -6.07 4.97
N PRO A 36 16.87 -7.17 4.98
CA PRO A 36 17.33 -8.49 4.55
C PRO A 36 17.90 -8.45 3.12
N GLN A 37 18.95 -9.25 2.88
CA GLN A 37 19.56 -9.36 1.57
C GLN A 37 19.48 -10.81 1.08
N PHE A 38 19.12 -10.98 -0.19
CA PHE A 38 19.09 -12.27 -0.87
C PHE A 38 20.09 -12.28 -2.03
N SER A 39 20.79 -13.39 -2.21
CA SER A 39 21.65 -13.57 -3.36
C SER A 39 20.82 -13.86 -4.62
N GLN A 40 21.41 -13.61 -5.80
CA GLN A 40 20.75 -13.91 -7.08
C GLN A 40 20.39 -15.40 -7.20
N ASP A 41 21.30 -16.29 -6.74
CA ASP A 41 21.06 -17.74 -6.74
C ASP A 41 19.91 -18.14 -5.82
N GLU A 42 19.78 -17.48 -4.67
CA GLU A 42 18.68 -17.70 -3.74
C GLU A 42 17.36 -17.28 -4.36
N ILE A 43 17.28 -16.06 -4.94
CA ILE A 43 16.09 -15.56 -5.63
C ILE A 43 15.72 -16.49 -6.80
N ALA A 44 16.69 -16.92 -7.61
CA ALA A 44 16.46 -17.83 -8.73
C ALA A 44 15.85 -19.17 -8.27
N SER A 45 16.24 -19.66 -7.10
CA SER A 45 15.68 -20.91 -6.54
C SER A 45 14.18 -20.84 -6.22
N TRP A 46 13.60 -19.65 -6.20
CA TRP A 46 12.17 -19.41 -5.90
C TRP A 46 11.24 -19.38 -7.12
N GLU A 47 11.77 -19.55 -8.33
CA GLU A 47 11.04 -19.46 -9.60
C GLU A 47 9.73 -20.27 -9.63
N ASN A 48 9.76 -21.47 -9.06
CA ASN A 48 8.63 -22.42 -9.10
C ASN A 48 7.78 -22.45 -7.81
N LEU A 49 8.01 -21.52 -6.88
CA LEU A 49 7.20 -21.43 -5.67
C LEU A 49 5.79 -20.88 -5.98
N SER A 50 4.80 -21.35 -5.23
CA SER A 50 3.50 -20.67 -5.16
C SER A 50 3.64 -19.30 -4.52
N TYR A 51 2.63 -18.42 -4.69
CA TYR A 51 2.64 -17.09 -4.07
C TYR A 51 2.82 -17.16 -2.55
N GLN A 52 2.13 -18.09 -1.89
CA GLN A 52 2.21 -18.26 -0.43
C GLN A 52 3.60 -18.76 0.02
N GLU A 53 4.19 -19.68 -0.72
CA GLU A 53 5.55 -20.16 -0.42
C GLU A 53 6.59 -19.07 -0.61
N LEU A 54 6.45 -18.26 -1.67
CA LEU A 54 7.28 -17.09 -1.89
C LEU A 54 7.08 -16.04 -0.78
N ALA A 55 5.84 -15.79 -0.38
CA ALA A 55 5.54 -14.89 0.73
C ALA A 55 6.24 -15.34 2.02
N LEU A 56 6.26 -16.64 2.31
CA LEU A 56 6.99 -17.16 3.46
C LEU A 56 8.49 -16.85 3.38
N LYS A 57 9.11 -17.02 2.20
CA LYS A 57 10.54 -16.69 1.99
C LYS A 57 10.85 -15.22 2.24
N VAL A 58 10.05 -14.34 1.65
CA VAL A 58 10.25 -12.88 1.71
C VAL A 58 9.96 -12.32 3.11
N ILE A 59 8.95 -12.83 3.80
CA ILE A 59 8.46 -12.30 5.07
C ILE A 59 9.27 -12.82 6.28
N THR A 60 9.73 -14.08 6.25
CA THR A 60 10.42 -14.72 7.39
C THR A 60 11.55 -13.90 7.99
N PRO A 61 12.46 -13.26 7.23
CA PRO A 61 13.56 -12.48 7.81
C PRO A 61 13.07 -11.28 8.63
N PHE A 62 11.96 -10.67 8.26
CA PHE A 62 11.39 -9.53 9.00
C PHE A 62 10.75 -9.96 10.33
N VAL A 63 10.21 -11.16 10.38
CA VAL A 63 9.60 -11.72 11.61
C VAL A 63 10.66 -12.19 12.60
N ASP A 64 11.82 -12.65 12.10
CA ASP A 64 13.03 -13.00 12.85
C ASP A 64 12.77 -13.88 14.09
N GLY A 65 11.97 -14.93 13.91
CA GLY A 65 11.66 -15.89 14.97
C GLY A 65 10.67 -15.43 16.04
N ALA A 66 10.10 -14.21 15.94
CA ALA A 66 9.03 -13.76 16.82
C ALA A 66 7.77 -14.64 16.74
N ILE A 67 7.54 -15.22 15.56
CA ILE A 67 6.50 -16.21 15.28
C ILE A 67 7.20 -17.48 14.79
N PRO A 68 6.89 -18.69 15.31
CA PRO A 68 7.40 -19.95 14.78
C PRO A 68 7.10 -20.08 13.27
N ASN A 69 8.02 -20.66 12.52
CA ASN A 69 7.88 -20.76 11.05
C ASN A 69 6.61 -21.54 10.60
N GLU A 70 6.20 -22.54 11.36
CA GLU A 70 4.96 -23.27 11.10
C GLU A 70 3.73 -22.36 11.24
N ASP A 71 3.65 -21.61 12.33
CA ASP A 71 2.55 -20.68 12.58
C ASP A 71 2.54 -19.56 11.53
N LEU A 72 3.72 -19.01 11.18
CA LEU A 72 3.84 -17.98 10.15
C LEU A 72 3.36 -18.50 8.78
N ARG A 73 3.73 -19.75 8.44
CA ARG A 73 3.26 -20.41 7.22
C ARG A 73 1.73 -20.49 7.20
N ASP A 74 1.14 -20.97 8.29
CA ASP A 74 -0.31 -21.13 8.37
C ASP A 74 -1.04 -19.77 8.28
N LEU A 75 -0.52 -18.73 8.92
CA LEU A 75 -1.03 -17.35 8.82
C LEU A 75 -1.00 -16.83 7.38
N ILE A 76 0.09 -17.05 6.65
CA ILE A 76 0.25 -16.64 5.26
C ILE A 76 -0.74 -17.41 4.36
N PHE A 77 -0.81 -18.73 4.49
CA PHE A 77 -1.68 -19.55 3.67
C PHE A 77 -3.16 -19.23 3.90
N GLU A 78 -3.58 -19.01 5.14
CA GLU A 78 -4.96 -18.63 5.45
C GLU A 78 -5.28 -17.22 4.90
N SER A 79 -4.32 -16.29 4.92
CA SER A 79 -4.52 -14.92 4.44
C SER A 79 -4.85 -14.84 2.95
N TYR A 80 -4.27 -15.73 2.13
CA TYR A 80 -4.47 -15.71 0.68
C TYR A 80 -5.48 -16.74 0.18
N LYS A 81 -6.07 -17.53 1.06
CA LYS A 81 -7.05 -18.58 0.73
C LYS A 81 -8.34 -18.05 0.09
N THR A 82 -8.71 -16.81 0.41
CA THR A 82 -9.92 -16.16 -0.10
C THR A 82 -9.73 -15.44 -1.43
N PHE A 83 -8.51 -15.43 -1.97
CA PHE A 83 -8.25 -14.87 -3.29
C PHE A 83 -8.83 -15.76 -4.39
N ARG A 84 -9.40 -15.14 -5.43
CA ARG A 84 -10.20 -15.83 -6.44
C ARG A 84 -9.39 -16.41 -7.58
N HIS A 85 -8.15 -15.94 -7.77
CA HIS A 85 -7.25 -16.44 -8.83
C HIS A 85 -6.20 -17.38 -8.24
N GLU A 86 -5.87 -18.47 -8.95
CA GLU A 86 -4.89 -19.46 -8.49
C GLU A 86 -3.49 -18.87 -8.29
N ASP A 87 -3.09 -17.93 -9.14
CA ASP A 87 -1.82 -17.21 -9.01
C ASP A 87 -1.84 -16.10 -7.95
N ILE A 88 -3.00 -15.78 -7.37
CA ILE A 88 -3.22 -14.70 -6.40
C ILE A 88 -2.98 -13.30 -6.99
N ALA A 89 -1.87 -13.10 -7.68
CA ALA A 89 -1.48 -11.88 -8.40
C ALA A 89 -1.07 -12.23 -9.84
N PRO A 90 -2.03 -12.48 -10.75
CA PRO A 90 -1.70 -12.83 -12.13
C PRO A 90 -1.11 -11.65 -12.90
N LEU A 91 -0.23 -11.99 -13.85
CA LEU A 91 0.32 -11.06 -14.84
C LEU A 91 -0.44 -11.18 -16.14
N VAL A 92 -0.87 -10.05 -16.68
CA VAL A 92 -1.52 -9.93 -18.00
C VAL A 92 -0.65 -9.11 -18.93
N GLU A 93 -0.29 -9.68 -20.08
CA GLU A 93 0.44 -8.96 -21.12
C GLU A 93 -0.53 -8.11 -21.94
N LEU A 94 -0.28 -6.80 -22.00
CA LEU A 94 -1.07 -5.87 -22.81
C LEU A 94 -0.42 -5.60 -24.16
N ASP A 95 0.89 -5.58 -24.22
CA ASP A 95 1.69 -5.36 -25.42
C ASP A 95 3.10 -5.95 -25.21
N ASP A 96 3.95 -5.89 -26.23
CA ASP A 96 5.35 -6.35 -26.14
C ASP A 96 6.05 -5.71 -24.93
N ASP A 97 6.40 -6.54 -23.96
CA ASP A 97 7.04 -6.13 -22.70
C ASP A 97 6.25 -5.09 -21.85
N GLU A 98 4.95 -4.91 -22.08
CA GLU A 98 4.04 -4.10 -21.27
C GLU A 98 3.05 -5.00 -20.54
N TRP A 99 3.19 -5.10 -19.22
CA TRP A 99 2.45 -6.01 -18.36
C TRP A 99 1.61 -5.28 -17.34
N VAL A 100 0.52 -5.91 -16.92
CA VAL A 100 -0.30 -5.50 -15.79
C VAL A 100 -0.25 -6.60 -14.74
N LEU A 101 0.09 -6.24 -13.50
CA LEU A 101 0.01 -7.14 -12.35
C LEU A 101 -1.33 -6.91 -11.64
N GLU A 102 -2.24 -7.85 -11.75
CA GLU A 102 -3.58 -7.74 -11.17
C GLU A 102 -3.57 -8.01 -9.66
N LEU A 103 -3.69 -6.96 -8.86
CA LEU A 103 -3.68 -7.01 -7.40
C LEU A 103 -5.09 -6.93 -6.79
N PHE A 104 -6.13 -7.26 -7.53
CA PHE A 104 -7.52 -7.07 -7.13
C PHE A 104 -8.34 -8.36 -7.01
N HIS A 105 -7.70 -9.52 -6.97
CA HIS A 105 -8.39 -10.82 -6.83
C HIS A 105 -8.75 -11.18 -5.38
N GLY A 106 -8.42 -10.34 -4.43
CA GLY A 106 -8.81 -10.50 -3.03
C GLY A 106 -10.29 -10.20 -2.77
N PRO A 107 -10.74 -10.40 -1.52
CA PRO A 107 -12.17 -10.31 -1.18
C PRO A 107 -12.81 -8.95 -1.44
N THR A 108 -12.06 -7.83 -1.32
CA THR A 108 -12.59 -6.48 -1.53
C THR A 108 -12.22 -5.85 -2.87
N LEU A 109 -11.56 -6.61 -3.76
CA LEU A 109 -11.21 -6.20 -5.13
C LEU A 109 -10.22 -5.01 -5.17
N ALA A 110 -9.28 -4.95 -4.24
CA ALA A 110 -8.20 -3.97 -4.22
C ALA A 110 -6.91 -4.57 -3.65
N PHE A 111 -5.76 -4.02 -4.06
CA PHE A 111 -4.43 -4.46 -3.61
C PHE A 111 -4.28 -4.44 -2.08
N LYS A 112 -5.09 -3.65 -1.40
CA LYS A 112 -5.08 -3.55 0.08
C LYS A 112 -5.41 -4.86 0.77
N ASP A 113 -6.10 -5.78 0.08
CA ASP A 113 -6.38 -7.13 0.59
C ASP A 113 -5.10 -7.91 0.89
N PHE A 114 -4.06 -7.80 0.05
CA PHE A 114 -2.78 -8.48 0.26
C PHE A 114 -2.21 -8.24 1.66
N ALA A 115 -2.24 -6.99 2.08
CA ALA A 115 -1.69 -6.59 3.36
C ALA A 115 -2.70 -6.73 4.51
N LEU A 116 -3.98 -6.42 4.29
CA LEU A 116 -4.96 -6.38 5.38
C LEU A 116 -5.51 -7.75 5.75
N GLN A 117 -5.58 -8.70 4.83
CA GLN A 117 -5.87 -10.10 5.18
C GLN A 117 -4.75 -10.67 6.07
N PHE A 118 -3.49 -10.43 5.71
CA PHE A 118 -2.35 -10.88 6.51
C PHE A 118 -2.26 -10.16 7.86
N LEU A 119 -2.44 -8.83 7.89
CA LEU A 119 -2.43 -8.05 9.13
C LEU A 119 -3.54 -8.49 10.11
N GLY A 120 -4.74 -8.79 9.61
CA GLY A 120 -5.84 -9.30 10.44
C GLY A 120 -5.48 -10.62 11.11
N ASN A 121 -4.94 -11.57 10.36
CA ASN A 121 -4.47 -12.84 10.89
C ASN A 121 -3.30 -12.68 11.88
N LEU A 122 -2.37 -11.75 11.61
CA LEU A 122 -1.30 -11.41 12.55
C LEU A 122 -1.85 -10.85 13.85
N PHE A 123 -2.80 -9.92 13.80
CA PHE A 123 -3.43 -9.38 15.00
C PHE A 123 -4.09 -10.48 15.84
N ASP A 124 -4.91 -11.32 15.19
CA ASP A 124 -5.60 -12.39 15.90
C ASP A 124 -4.60 -13.34 16.61
N TYR A 125 -3.53 -13.73 15.91
CA TYR A 125 -2.47 -14.57 16.47
C TYR A 125 -1.76 -13.89 17.66
N ILE A 126 -1.26 -12.67 17.47
CA ILE A 126 -0.49 -11.95 18.51
C ILE A 126 -1.36 -11.65 19.73
N LEU A 127 -2.61 -11.23 19.52
CA LEU A 127 -3.53 -10.89 20.60
C LEU A 127 -3.94 -12.13 21.41
N LYS A 128 -4.18 -13.26 20.76
CA LYS A 128 -4.42 -14.56 21.43
C LYS A 128 -3.21 -14.98 22.26
N LYS A 129 -2.01 -14.94 21.65
CA LYS A 129 -0.75 -15.27 22.35
C LYS A 129 -0.51 -14.41 23.58
N ARG A 130 -0.83 -13.12 23.52
CA ARG A 130 -0.61 -12.14 24.60
C ARG A 130 -1.79 -12.02 25.57
N ASN A 131 -2.90 -12.68 25.30
CA ASN A 131 -4.17 -12.51 26.02
C ASN A 131 -4.56 -11.03 26.16
N GLN A 132 -4.45 -10.28 25.06
CA GLN A 132 -4.74 -8.85 25.00
C GLN A 132 -5.96 -8.60 24.09
N LYS A 133 -6.67 -7.50 24.35
CA LYS A 133 -7.76 -7.01 23.52
C LYS A 133 -7.44 -5.62 23.01
N VAL A 134 -7.80 -5.33 21.77
CA VAL A 134 -7.58 -4.02 21.17
C VAL A 134 -8.83 -3.50 20.48
N VAL A 135 -8.85 -2.20 20.25
CA VAL A 135 -9.82 -1.53 19.39
C VAL A 135 -9.08 -0.92 18.21
N VAL A 136 -9.44 -1.33 17.02
CA VAL A 136 -9.01 -0.66 15.79
C VAL A 136 -9.99 0.47 15.50
N MET A 137 -9.48 1.67 15.32
CA MET A 137 -10.27 2.81 14.87
C MET A 137 -9.63 3.46 13.64
N GLY A 138 -10.41 3.64 12.59
CA GLY A 138 -9.92 4.21 11.35
C GLY A 138 -10.95 5.06 10.63
N ALA A 139 -10.47 6.12 9.95
CA ALA A 139 -11.24 6.87 8.97
C ALA A 139 -10.90 6.36 7.56
N THR A 140 -11.90 6.24 6.70
CA THR A 140 -11.72 5.73 5.36
C THR A 140 -12.47 6.54 4.31
N SER A 141 -11.88 6.65 3.12
CA SER A 141 -12.55 7.08 1.90
C SER A 141 -13.20 5.91 1.13
N GLY A 142 -13.03 4.66 1.61
CA GLY A 142 -13.66 3.47 1.03
C GLY A 142 -12.79 2.22 1.04
N ASP A 143 -11.77 2.10 0.21
CA ASP A 143 -11.01 0.87 -0.01
C ASP A 143 -10.28 0.34 1.22
N THR A 144 -9.62 1.22 1.99
CA THR A 144 -8.89 0.79 3.19
C THR A 144 -9.86 0.29 4.26
N GLY A 145 -11.00 0.95 4.41
CA GLY A 145 -12.02 0.54 5.39
C GLY A 145 -12.63 -0.82 5.05
N SER A 146 -13.01 -1.04 3.79
CA SER A 146 -13.57 -2.34 3.36
C SER A 146 -12.57 -3.48 3.53
N ALA A 147 -11.31 -3.27 3.15
CA ALA A 147 -10.29 -4.29 3.29
C ALA A 147 -9.91 -4.55 4.77
N ALA A 148 -9.90 -3.52 5.64
CA ALA A 148 -9.66 -3.68 7.07
C ALA A 148 -10.80 -4.44 7.77
N ILE A 149 -12.04 -4.12 7.44
CA ILE A 149 -13.22 -4.84 7.94
C ILE A 149 -13.14 -6.32 7.55
N GLU A 150 -12.89 -6.61 6.29
CA GLU A 150 -12.82 -7.98 5.79
C GLU A 150 -11.65 -8.75 6.44
N GLY A 151 -10.48 -8.14 6.58
CA GLY A 151 -9.32 -8.75 7.23
C GLY A 151 -9.50 -9.00 8.73
N CYS A 152 -10.28 -8.17 9.42
CA CYS A 152 -10.45 -8.26 10.88
C CYS A 152 -11.75 -8.93 11.33
N ARG A 153 -12.68 -9.27 10.43
CA ARG A 153 -14.02 -9.76 10.80
C ARG A 153 -14.02 -11.07 11.62
N HIS A 154 -12.98 -11.87 11.49
CA HIS A 154 -12.84 -13.14 12.20
C HIS A 154 -12.01 -13.06 13.49
N CYS A 155 -11.46 -11.87 13.82
CA CYS A 155 -10.65 -11.68 15.01
C CYS A 155 -11.52 -11.65 16.27
N GLU A 156 -11.16 -12.46 17.27
CA GLU A 156 -11.92 -12.59 18.53
C GLU A 156 -11.55 -11.51 19.56
N ASN A 157 -10.30 -11.04 19.53
CA ASN A 157 -9.76 -10.09 20.52
C ASN A 157 -9.62 -8.66 19.96
N LEU A 158 -10.35 -8.34 18.91
CA LEU A 158 -10.27 -7.06 18.22
C LEU A 158 -11.68 -6.59 17.86
N ASP A 159 -12.03 -5.38 18.29
CA ASP A 159 -13.18 -4.64 17.78
C ASP A 159 -12.71 -3.59 16.77
N ILE A 160 -13.38 -3.46 15.63
CA ILE A 160 -13.02 -2.50 14.60
C ILE A 160 -14.13 -1.47 14.37
N PHE A 161 -13.76 -0.19 14.49
CA PHE A 161 -14.61 0.97 14.25
C PHE A 161 -14.13 1.71 13.01
N ILE A 162 -14.92 1.70 11.95
CA ILE A 162 -14.62 2.42 10.72
C ILE A 162 -15.55 3.61 10.55
N LEU A 163 -14.95 4.80 10.53
CA LEU A 163 -15.64 6.07 10.30
C LEU A 163 -15.54 6.44 8.83
N HIS A 164 -16.68 6.75 8.22
CA HIS A 164 -16.70 7.25 6.85
C HIS A 164 -17.70 8.40 6.69
N PRO A 165 -17.48 9.35 5.75
CA PRO A 165 -18.39 10.44 5.53
C PRO A 165 -19.69 9.95 4.90
N HIS A 166 -20.83 10.36 5.49
CA HIS A 166 -22.16 9.96 5.04
C HIS A 166 -22.42 10.41 3.60
N GLN A 167 -22.80 9.47 2.72
CA GLN A 167 -23.08 9.69 1.30
C GLN A 167 -21.91 10.26 0.46
N ARG A 168 -20.64 10.06 0.90
CA ARG A 168 -19.46 10.54 0.20
C ARG A 168 -18.44 9.44 -0.12
N VAL A 169 -18.84 8.19 -0.02
CA VAL A 169 -18.11 7.00 -0.52
C VAL A 169 -18.95 6.36 -1.63
N SER A 170 -18.31 5.65 -2.56
CA SER A 170 -19.06 4.99 -3.64
C SER A 170 -20.03 3.95 -3.06
N ASP A 171 -21.12 3.66 -3.79
CA ASP A 171 -22.10 2.67 -3.34
C ASP A 171 -21.49 1.28 -3.19
N VAL A 172 -20.54 0.92 -4.04
CA VAL A 172 -19.82 -0.36 -3.95
C VAL A 172 -19.00 -0.42 -2.67
N GLN A 173 -18.18 0.58 -2.42
CA GLN A 173 -17.35 0.66 -1.20
C GLN A 173 -18.19 0.70 0.08
N ARG A 174 -19.30 1.47 0.07
CA ARG A 174 -20.24 1.52 1.19
C ARG A 174 -20.83 0.14 1.46
N ARG A 175 -21.29 -0.57 0.44
CA ARG A 175 -21.82 -1.93 0.58
C ARG A 175 -20.77 -2.89 1.10
N GLN A 176 -19.56 -2.87 0.58
CA GLN A 176 -18.46 -3.71 1.07
C GLN A 176 -18.18 -3.52 2.57
N MET A 177 -18.37 -2.30 3.09
CA MET A 177 -18.21 -2.05 4.53
C MET A 177 -19.43 -2.43 5.37
N THR A 178 -20.65 -2.10 4.89
CA THR A 178 -21.87 -2.15 5.71
C THR A 178 -22.64 -3.47 5.62
N THR A 179 -22.33 -4.35 4.69
CA THR A 179 -22.97 -5.67 4.56
C THR A 179 -22.28 -6.78 5.32
N VAL A 180 -21.04 -6.56 5.79
CA VAL A 180 -20.33 -7.53 6.63
C VAL A 180 -20.99 -7.58 8.00
N GLN A 181 -21.50 -8.76 8.36
CA GLN A 181 -22.15 -8.99 9.65
C GLN A 181 -21.20 -9.79 10.55
N ALA A 182 -20.55 -9.10 11.48
CA ALA A 182 -19.77 -9.71 12.54
C ALA A 182 -19.90 -8.86 13.80
N ALA A 183 -19.84 -9.51 14.96
CA ALA A 183 -20.10 -8.85 16.25
C ALA A 183 -19.05 -7.79 16.62
N ASN A 184 -17.85 -7.91 16.08
CA ASN A 184 -16.72 -7.03 16.32
C ASN A 184 -16.59 -5.89 15.30
N ILE A 185 -17.54 -5.73 14.36
CA ILE A 185 -17.47 -4.72 13.30
C ILE A 185 -18.49 -3.61 13.55
N HIS A 186 -17.99 -2.38 13.59
CA HIS A 186 -18.79 -1.18 13.82
C HIS A 186 -18.52 -0.14 12.75
N ASN A 187 -19.51 0.12 11.88
CA ASN A 187 -19.44 1.15 10.85
C ASN A 187 -20.17 2.40 11.32
N ILE A 188 -19.49 3.54 11.24
CA ILE A 188 -20.05 4.83 11.66
C ILE A 188 -20.05 5.79 10.47
N ALA A 189 -21.24 6.09 9.96
CA ALA A 189 -21.44 7.12 8.95
C ALA A 189 -21.55 8.49 9.61
N LEU A 190 -20.51 9.33 9.45
CA LEU A 190 -20.46 10.66 10.04
C LEU A 190 -21.10 11.70 9.10
N LYS A 191 -21.97 12.57 9.63
CA LYS A 191 -22.48 13.72 8.89
C LYS A 191 -21.40 14.82 8.85
N GLY A 192 -20.50 14.70 7.89
CA GLY A 192 -19.33 15.56 7.71
C GLY A 192 -18.54 15.15 6.46
N ASN A 193 -17.30 15.55 6.39
CA ASN A 193 -16.35 15.16 5.35
C ASN A 193 -15.32 14.15 5.87
N PHE A 194 -14.37 13.78 5.03
CA PHE A 194 -13.32 12.82 5.40
C PHE A 194 -12.38 13.38 6.48
N ASP A 195 -12.10 14.69 6.46
CA ASP A 195 -11.25 15.33 7.47
C ASP A 195 -11.91 15.31 8.85
N ASP A 196 -13.25 15.45 8.91
CA ASP A 196 -13.98 15.32 10.17
C ASP A 196 -13.83 13.91 10.75
N CYS A 197 -13.92 12.88 9.92
CA CYS A 197 -13.67 11.49 10.34
C CYS A 197 -12.23 11.31 10.84
N GLN A 198 -11.24 11.84 10.12
CA GLN A 198 -9.84 11.77 10.53
C GLN A 198 -9.56 12.51 11.84
N ASN A 199 -10.14 13.69 12.00
CA ASN A 199 -9.98 14.48 13.22
C ASN A 199 -10.56 13.76 14.44
N MET A 200 -11.71 13.11 14.30
CA MET A 200 -12.29 12.30 15.36
C MET A 200 -11.37 11.12 15.73
N VAL A 201 -10.83 10.41 14.74
CA VAL A 201 -9.86 9.32 14.98
C VAL A 201 -8.62 9.85 15.70
N LYS A 202 -8.02 10.96 15.23
CA LYS A 202 -6.84 11.56 15.89
C LYS A 202 -7.13 11.97 17.34
N ALA A 203 -8.29 12.58 17.60
CA ALA A 203 -8.71 12.94 18.96
C ALA A 203 -8.84 11.72 19.86
N SER A 204 -9.41 10.62 19.35
CA SER A 204 -9.55 9.35 20.08
C SER A 204 -8.18 8.72 20.42
N PHE A 205 -7.19 8.82 19.54
CA PHE A 205 -5.82 8.38 19.83
C PHE A 205 -5.12 9.26 20.86
N SER A 206 -5.43 10.56 20.88
CA SER A 206 -4.85 11.51 21.84
C SER A 206 -5.42 11.37 23.24
N ASP A 207 -6.67 10.96 23.37
CA ASP A 207 -7.34 10.69 24.64
C ASP A 207 -8.10 9.36 24.56
N GLN A 208 -7.57 8.35 25.19
CA GLN A 208 -8.13 7.00 25.25
C GLN A 208 -8.88 6.71 26.57
N SER A 209 -9.16 7.73 27.38
CA SER A 209 -9.84 7.58 28.68
C SER A 209 -11.25 7.02 28.61
N PHE A 210 -11.86 7.02 27.42
CA PHE A 210 -13.17 6.42 27.16
C PHE A 210 -13.13 4.89 26.97
N LEU A 211 -11.94 4.31 26.79
CA LEU A 211 -11.77 2.86 26.65
C LEU A 211 -11.75 2.15 28.00
N PRO A 212 -12.21 0.89 28.06
CA PRO A 212 -11.94 0.02 29.20
C PRO A 212 -10.43 -0.11 29.46
N GLU A 213 -10.02 -0.27 30.73
CA GLU A 213 -8.60 -0.36 31.13
C GLU A 213 -7.83 -1.52 30.46
N ASP A 214 -8.53 -2.57 30.03
CA ASP A 214 -7.96 -3.74 29.36
C ASP A 214 -7.83 -3.58 27.83
N ARG A 215 -8.12 -2.40 27.27
CA ARG A 215 -8.11 -2.13 25.83
C ARG A 215 -7.28 -0.91 25.47
N GLN A 216 -6.70 -0.94 24.27
CA GLN A 216 -5.99 0.19 23.67
C GLN A 216 -6.37 0.36 22.20
N LEU A 217 -6.23 1.57 21.67
CA LEU A 217 -6.40 1.83 20.24
C LEU A 217 -5.18 1.37 19.45
N VAL A 218 -5.45 0.73 18.32
CA VAL A 218 -4.44 0.29 17.34
C VAL A 218 -4.81 0.80 15.96
N ALA A 219 -3.82 1.22 15.19
CA ALA A 219 -4.01 1.71 13.83
C ALA A 219 -3.73 0.61 12.79
N VAL A 220 -4.63 0.51 11.80
CA VAL A 220 -4.49 -0.37 10.61
C VAL A 220 -4.19 0.41 9.33
N ASN A 221 -3.77 1.66 9.46
CA ASN A 221 -3.51 2.55 8.32
C ASN A 221 -2.26 2.12 7.52
N SER A 222 -1.98 2.87 6.44
CA SER A 222 -0.90 2.55 5.49
C SER A 222 0.51 2.56 6.08
N ILE A 223 0.69 3.12 7.29
CA ILE A 223 2.00 3.20 7.95
C ILE A 223 2.36 1.95 8.75
N ASN A 224 1.43 1.04 9.05
CA ASN A 224 1.74 -0.20 9.74
C ASN A 224 2.76 -1.02 8.94
N TRP A 225 3.84 -1.46 9.60
CA TRP A 225 4.93 -2.17 8.94
C TRP A 225 4.49 -3.47 8.25
N ALA A 226 3.55 -4.22 8.83
CA ALA A 226 3.05 -5.44 8.20
C ALA A 226 2.42 -5.17 6.82
N ARG A 227 1.86 -3.97 6.62
CA ARG A 227 1.30 -3.59 5.32
C ARG A 227 2.39 -3.39 4.27
N ILE A 228 3.52 -2.79 4.64
CA ILE A 228 4.67 -2.65 3.73
C ILE A 228 5.26 -4.02 3.43
N MET A 229 5.52 -4.81 4.46
CA MET A 229 6.14 -6.13 4.34
C MET A 229 5.38 -7.07 3.41
N ALA A 230 4.05 -7.14 3.54
CA ALA A 230 3.21 -7.98 2.69
C ALA A 230 3.24 -7.56 1.21
N GLN A 231 3.45 -6.27 0.93
CA GLN A 231 3.50 -5.74 -0.42
C GLN A 231 4.83 -6.01 -1.14
N ILE A 232 5.91 -6.28 -0.41
CA ILE A 232 7.20 -6.65 -1.02
C ILE A 232 7.06 -7.92 -1.88
N VAL A 233 6.21 -8.84 -1.46
CA VAL A 233 6.08 -10.18 -2.06
C VAL A 233 5.71 -10.12 -3.53
N TYR A 234 4.74 -9.32 -3.93
CA TYR A 234 4.29 -9.30 -5.32
C TYR A 234 5.28 -8.64 -6.30
N TYR A 235 6.25 -7.86 -5.83
CA TYR A 235 7.38 -7.41 -6.66
C TYR A 235 8.30 -8.58 -7.00
N PHE A 236 8.65 -9.41 -6.00
CA PHE A 236 9.39 -10.66 -6.25
C PHE A 236 8.61 -11.59 -7.15
N TRP A 237 7.30 -11.74 -6.89
CA TRP A 237 6.42 -12.59 -7.70
C TRP A 237 6.42 -12.20 -9.17
N ALA A 238 6.16 -10.94 -9.48
CA ALA A 238 6.14 -10.45 -10.85
C ALA A 238 7.50 -10.60 -11.53
N SER A 239 8.59 -10.24 -10.85
CA SER A 239 9.94 -10.35 -11.40
C SER A 239 10.29 -11.80 -11.74
N LEU A 240 10.03 -12.76 -10.84
CA LEU A 240 10.30 -14.18 -11.09
C LEU A 240 9.53 -14.74 -12.29
N ARG A 241 8.30 -14.29 -12.53
CA ARG A 241 7.48 -14.69 -13.69
C ARG A 241 7.97 -14.09 -15.01
N LEU A 242 8.77 -13.02 -14.95
CA LEU A 242 9.34 -12.30 -16.11
C LEU A 242 10.85 -12.57 -16.26
N GLY A 243 11.36 -13.67 -15.72
CA GLY A 243 12.75 -14.11 -15.89
C GLY A 243 13.73 -13.59 -14.85
N GLY A 244 13.25 -12.90 -13.80
CA GLY A 244 14.12 -12.52 -12.67
C GLY A 244 14.70 -13.75 -11.94
N PRO A 245 15.89 -13.62 -11.34
CA PRO A 245 16.71 -12.42 -11.22
C PRO A 245 17.62 -12.14 -12.44
N ASN A 246 17.62 -13.00 -13.46
CA ASN A 246 18.48 -12.84 -14.65
C ASN A 246 18.01 -11.69 -15.56
N GLN A 247 16.72 -11.37 -15.50
CA GLN A 247 16.08 -10.25 -16.20
C GLN A 247 15.68 -9.17 -15.18
N ALA A 248 16.12 -7.94 -15.39
CA ALA A 248 15.62 -6.80 -14.63
C ALA A 248 14.17 -6.48 -15.04
N VAL A 249 13.39 -5.92 -14.12
CA VAL A 249 11.99 -5.51 -14.35
C VAL A 249 11.80 -4.07 -13.88
N SER A 250 10.98 -3.31 -14.57
CA SER A 250 10.55 -1.97 -14.18
C SER A 250 9.09 -1.98 -13.71
N PHE A 251 8.76 -1.12 -12.75
CA PHE A 251 7.39 -1.05 -12.22
C PHE A 251 6.84 0.37 -12.27
N SER A 252 5.58 0.50 -12.72
CA SER A 252 4.81 1.71 -12.61
C SER A 252 3.72 1.54 -11.56
N VAL A 253 3.72 2.42 -10.56
CA VAL A 253 2.93 2.24 -9.34
C VAL A 253 1.99 3.42 -9.13
N PRO A 254 0.66 3.21 -9.20
CA PRO A 254 -0.31 4.21 -8.76
C PRO A 254 -0.04 4.59 -7.29
N THR A 255 0.37 5.83 -7.06
CA THR A 255 0.97 6.21 -5.79
C THR A 255 0.20 7.31 -5.08
N GLY A 256 -0.31 6.99 -3.89
CA GLY A 256 -0.84 7.95 -2.91
C GLY A 256 0.09 8.03 -1.69
N ASN A 257 -0.13 7.16 -0.70
CA ASN A 257 0.62 7.12 0.57
C ASN A 257 2.06 6.57 0.47
N PHE A 258 2.56 6.32 -0.72
CA PHE A 258 3.92 5.81 -0.97
C PHE A 258 4.21 4.40 -0.43
N GLY A 259 3.25 3.72 0.19
CA GLY A 259 3.48 2.41 0.81
C GLY A 259 3.81 1.33 -0.19
N ASP A 260 3.06 1.26 -1.26
CA ASP A 260 3.21 0.27 -2.33
C ASP A 260 4.57 0.41 -3.03
N ILE A 261 4.86 1.58 -3.58
CA ILE A 261 6.15 1.80 -4.28
C ILE A 261 7.36 1.72 -3.35
N PHE A 262 7.20 2.03 -2.05
CA PHE A 262 8.23 1.81 -1.05
C PHE A 262 8.51 0.31 -0.83
N ALA A 263 7.51 -0.54 -0.92
CA ALA A 263 7.70 -1.99 -0.92
C ALA A 263 8.53 -2.46 -2.14
N GLY A 264 8.32 -1.85 -3.31
CA GLY A 264 9.17 -2.06 -4.50
C GLY A 264 10.61 -1.59 -4.26
N TYR A 265 10.80 -0.44 -3.63
CA TYR A 265 12.12 0.03 -3.21
C TYR A 265 12.81 -0.95 -2.27
N LEU A 266 12.09 -1.50 -1.29
CA LEU A 266 12.62 -2.52 -0.40
C LEU A 266 12.98 -3.81 -1.15
N ALA A 267 12.15 -4.26 -2.09
CA ALA A 267 12.47 -5.42 -2.93
C ALA A 267 13.78 -5.22 -3.70
N HIS A 268 14.00 -4.02 -4.25
CA HIS A 268 15.28 -3.64 -4.87
C HIS A 268 16.44 -3.72 -3.86
N LYS A 269 16.28 -3.14 -2.69
CA LYS A 269 17.29 -3.18 -1.60
C LYS A 269 17.55 -4.61 -1.12
N MET A 270 16.59 -5.52 -1.22
CA MET A 270 16.71 -6.93 -0.86
C MET A 270 17.41 -7.78 -1.93
N GLY A 271 17.79 -7.19 -3.07
CA GLY A 271 18.56 -7.86 -4.13
C GLY A 271 17.76 -8.14 -5.41
N LEU A 272 16.47 -7.76 -5.49
CA LEU A 272 15.71 -7.90 -6.72
C LEU A 272 16.20 -6.90 -7.78
N PRO A 273 16.53 -7.33 -9.02
CA PRO A 273 17.00 -6.43 -10.06
C PRO A 273 15.84 -5.58 -10.63
N ILE A 274 15.56 -4.48 -9.97
CA ILE A 274 14.59 -3.48 -10.43
C ILE A 274 15.35 -2.38 -11.18
N LYS A 275 14.97 -2.14 -12.43
CA LYS A 275 15.57 -1.12 -13.29
C LYS A 275 15.03 0.28 -13.02
N GLN A 276 13.73 0.38 -12.77
CA GLN A 276 13.02 1.65 -12.59
C GLN A 276 11.76 1.47 -11.75
N LEU A 277 11.47 2.44 -10.88
CA LEU A 277 10.20 2.59 -10.17
C LEU A 277 9.55 3.92 -10.58
N ILE A 278 8.35 3.88 -11.16
CA ILE A 278 7.64 5.07 -11.62
C ILE A 278 6.55 5.43 -10.61
N ILE A 279 6.70 6.60 -10.00
CA ILE A 279 5.69 7.21 -9.12
C ILE A 279 4.61 7.82 -10.01
N ALA A 280 3.47 7.17 -10.13
CA ALA A 280 2.33 7.67 -10.91
C ALA A 280 1.35 8.38 -9.97
N THR A 281 1.12 9.69 -10.20
CA THR A 281 0.18 10.51 -9.41
C THR A 281 -0.97 11.01 -10.27
N ASN A 282 -2.10 11.33 -9.64
CA ASN A 282 -3.15 12.14 -10.27
C ASN A 282 -2.82 13.65 -10.16
N GLN A 283 -3.81 14.55 -10.30
CA GLN A 283 -3.63 15.99 -10.14
C GLN A 283 -3.15 16.40 -8.74
N ASN A 284 -3.29 15.54 -7.72
CA ASN A 284 -2.70 15.73 -6.40
C ASN A 284 -1.23 15.26 -6.43
N ASP A 285 -0.37 16.09 -6.94
CA ASP A 285 0.92 15.78 -7.54
C ASP A 285 2.14 16.04 -6.65
N ILE A 286 1.98 16.08 -5.32
CA ILE A 286 3.05 16.46 -4.41
C ILE A 286 4.33 15.62 -4.57
N LEU A 287 4.19 14.30 -4.75
CA LEU A 287 5.32 13.40 -4.97
C LEU A 287 6.00 13.65 -6.32
N HIS A 288 5.20 13.83 -7.39
CA HIS A 288 5.74 14.16 -8.71
C HIS A 288 6.54 15.47 -8.66
N ARG A 289 6.00 16.53 -8.06
CA ARG A 289 6.71 17.80 -7.92
C ARG A 289 7.97 17.69 -7.07
N CYS A 290 7.92 16.89 -6.00
CA CYS A 290 9.08 16.65 -5.15
C CYS A 290 10.22 16.01 -5.94
N ILE A 291 9.96 14.93 -6.65
CA ILE A 291 10.99 14.21 -7.42
C ILE A 291 11.44 15.01 -8.65
N SER A 292 10.52 15.64 -9.40
CA SER A 292 10.86 16.34 -10.64
C SER A 292 11.49 17.72 -10.39
N ASN A 293 11.00 18.48 -9.41
CA ASN A 293 11.34 19.88 -9.23
C ASN A 293 11.87 20.22 -7.82
N ASN A 294 12.04 19.23 -6.94
CA ASN A 294 12.33 19.45 -5.51
C ASN A 294 11.29 20.37 -4.83
N ASP A 295 10.03 20.25 -5.20
CA ASP A 295 8.92 21.05 -4.70
C ASP A 295 7.93 20.18 -3.92
N HIS A 296 7.95 20.28 -2.61
CA HIS A 296 7.04 19.57 -1.70
C HIS A 296 6.05 20.53 -1.02
N THR A 297 5.69 21.62 -1.68
CA THR A 297 4.70 22.57 -1.15
C THR A 297 3.30 21.95 -1.15
N THR A 298 2.57 22.11 -0.05
CA THR A 298 1.19 21.62 0.05
C THR A 298 0.27 22.52 -0.78
N LYS A 299 -0.61 21.90 -1.57
CA LYS A 299 -1.67 22.58 -2.33
C LYS A 299 -3.05 22.14 -1.81
N PRO A 300 -4.12 22.88 -2.10
CA PRO A 300 -5.48 22.37 -1.85
C PRO A 300 -5.70 21.02 -2.53
N LEU A 301 -6.38 20.11 -1.82
CA LEU A 301 -6.74 18.81 -2.36
C LEU A 301 -7.79 18.97 -3.47
N GLU A 302 -7.56 18.35 -4.61
CA GLU A 302 -8.51 18.27 -5.72
C GLU A 302 -9.18 16.90 -5.74
N GLN A 303 -10.50 16.86 -5.78
CA GLN A 303 -11.22 15.59 -5.94
C GLN A 303 -11.07 15.07 -7.38
N SER A 304 -10.75 13.78 -7.50
CA SER A 304 -10.54 13.11 -8.78
C SER A 304 -11.41 11.87 -8.96
N LEU A 305 -11.36 11.30 -10.15
CA LEU A 305 -11.96 9.99 -10.45
C LEU A 305 -11.13 8.82 -9.92
N ALA A 306 -9.92 9.06 -9.44
CA ALA A 306 -9.03 8.09 -8.80
C ALA A 306 -8.83 8.44 -7.29
N PRO A 307 -9.88 8.34 -6.46
CA PRO A 307 -9.93 8.94 -5.12
C PRO A 307 -8.93 8.34 -4.13
N SER A 308 -8.41 7.13 -4.35
CA SER A 308 -7.40 6.55 -3.48
C SER A 308 -6.03 7.24 -3.59
N MET A 309 -5.84 8.09 -4.61
CA MET A 309 -4.65 8.90 -4.86
C MET A 309 -4.86 10.38 -4.53
N ASP A 310 -6.04 10.79 -4.04
CA ASP A 310 -6.35 12.15 -3.59
C ASP A 310 -5.66 12.42 -2.26
N ILE A 311 -4.34 12.64 -2.30
CA ILE A 311 -3.47 12.75 -1.14
C ILE A 311 -2.46 13.88 -1.36
N MET A 312 -2.34 14.76 -0.35
CA MET A 312 -1.35 15.84 -0.29
C MET A 312 -0.29 15.63 0.79
N ILE A 313 -0.44 14.57 1.63
CA ILE A 313 0.55 14.15 2.61
C ILE A 313 0.79 12.65 2.39
N SER A 314 1.95 12.33 1.84
CA SER A 314 2.32 10.95 1.52
C SER A 314 3.10 10.33 2.68
N SER A 315 2.38 9.62 3.56
CA SER A 315 2.89 9.22 4.88
C SER A 315 4.16 8.37 4.82
N ASN A 316 4.27 7.41 3.89
CA ASN A 316 5.42 6.50 3.83
C ASN A 316 6.63 7.09 3.10
N PHE A 317 6.51 8.26 2.51
CA PHE A 317 7.64 8.95 1.88
C PHE A 317 8.76 9.23 2.90
N GLU A 318 8.40 9.48 4.16
CA GLU A 318 9.34 9.62 5.28
C GLU A 318 10.29 8.41 5.41
N ARG A 319 9.84 7.19 5.12
CA ARG A 319 10.68 5.98 5.13
C ARG A 319 11.75 5.98 4.05
N LEU A 320 11.41 6.45 2.84
CA LEU A 320 12.40 6.63 1.78
C LEU A 320 13.42 7.71 2.17
N LEU A 321 12.95 8.84 2.68
CA LEU A 321 13.83 9.92 3.13
C LEU A 321 14.81 9.43 4.21
N PHE A 322 14.34 8.63 5.17
CA PHE A 322 15.19 8.07 6.22
C PHE A 322 16.36 7.25 5.64
N ASP A 323 16.13 6.44 4.61
CA ASP A 323 17.20 5.70 3.95
C ASP A 323 18.10 6.61 3.10
N LEU A 324 17.54 7.57 2.34
CA LEU A 324 18.29 8.52 1.53
C LEU A 324 19.21 9.44 2.36
N TYR A 325 18.84 9.72 3.60
CA TYR A 325 19.63 10.49 4.57
C TYR A 325 20.43 9.60 5.53
N HIS A 326 20.72 8.36 5.14
CA HIS A 326 21.59 7.42 5.87
C HIS A 326 21.20 7.22 7.33
N HIS A 327 19.89 7.16 7.58
CA HIS A 327 19.27 6.98 8.90
C HIS A 327 19.52 8.12 9.89
N ASP A 328 19.76 9.34 9.39
CA ASP A 328 19.87 10.54 10.21
C ASP A 328 18.50 11.02 10.71
N SER A 329 18.14 10.58 11.92
CA SER A 329 16.84 10.87 12.54
C SER A 329 16.64 12.36 12.88
N GLU A 330 17.71 13.11 13.14
CA GLU A 330 17.63 14.56 13.41
C GLU A 330 17.24 15.29 12.14
N GLU A 331 17.88 14.94 11.03
CA GLU A 331 17.57 15.52 9.73
C GLU A 331 16.15 15.15 9.27
N ILE A 332 15.71 13.89 9.49
CA ILE A 332 14.32 13.51 9.18
C ILE A 332 13.31 14.29 10.03
N THR A 333 13.59 14.50 11.32
CA THR A 333 12.72 15.30 12.18
C THR A 333 12.61 16.74 11.66
N ARG A 334 13.72 17.33 11.22
CA ARG A 334 13.75 18.67 10.59
C ARG A 334 12.92 18.69 9.30
N LEU A 335 13.17 17.75 8.37
CA LEU A 335 12.44 17.65 7.11
C LEU A 335 10.92 17.47 7.31
N MET A 336 10.52 16.69 8.30
CA MET A 336 9.09 16.50 8.60
C MET A 336 8.45 17.75 9.21
N SER A 337 9.21 18.56 9.96
CA SER A 337 8.78 19.88 10.42
C SER A 337 8.62 20.86 9.25
N ASP A 338 9.60 20.90 8.36
CA ASP A 338 9.56 21.71 7.14
C ASP A 338 8.40 21.30 6.22
N SER A 339 8.14 19.99 6.10
CA SER A 339 7.00 19.48 5.33
C SER A 339 5.66 19.98 5.87
N LYS A 340 5.47 20.03 7.20
CA LYS A 340 4.26 20.59 7.81
C LYS A 340 4.12 22.09 7.56
N ALA A 341 5.24 22.80 7.48
CA ALA A 341 5.27 24.23 7.14
C ALA A 341 5.06 24.51 5.63
N GLY A 342 5.17 23.46 4.78
CA GLY A 342 5.09 23.57 3.33
C GLY A 342 6.40 23.99 2.65
N ASP A 343 7.52 23.91 3.35
CA ASP A 343 8.84 24.42 2.91
C ASP A 343 9.89 23.31 2.71
N MET A 344 9.50 22.03 2.80
CA MET A 344 10.44 20.92 2.67
C MET A 344 11.15 20.94 1.32
N ARG A 345 12.49 20.86 1.39
CA ARG A 345 13.38 20.66 0.23
C ARG A 345 14.37 19.55 0.54
N LEU A 346 14.57 18.66 -0.42
CA LEU A 346 15.61 17.65 -0.32
C LEU A 346 16.98 18.25 -0.66
N SER A 347 18.03 17.71 -0.06
CA SER A 347 19.39 18.03 -0.49
C SER A 347 19.62 17.53 -1.93
N ASP A 348 20.54 18.17 -2.65
CA ASP A 348 20.86 17.76 -4.03
C ASP A 348 21.33 16.29 -4.08
N SER A 349 22.09 15.84 -3.08
CA SER A 349 22.55 14.45 -2.99
C SER A 349 21.39 13.47 -2.82
N ALA A 350 20.45 13.73 -1.91
CA ALA A 350 19.29 12.88 -1.70
C ALA A 350 18.38 12.83 -2.95
N LEU A 351 18.22 13.97 -3.64
CA LEU A 351 17.43 14.04 -4.86
C LEU A 351 18.09 13.27 -6.02
N VAL A 352 19.42 13.36 -6.16
CA VAL A 352 20.19 12.57 -7.14
C VAL A 352 19.99 11.08 -6.86
N MET A 353 20.21 10.63 -5.61
CA MET A 353 20.04 9.23 -5.22
C MET A 353 18.60 8.73 -5.47
N ALA A 354 17.59 9.55 -5.16
CA ALA A 354 16.21 9.18 -5.45
C ALA A 354 16.00 8.96 -6.96
N ARG A 355 16.52 9.85 -7.80
CA ARG A 355 16.36 9.80 -9.26
C ARG A 355 17.15 8.69 -9.97
N GLU A 356 18.08 8.02 -9.28
CA GLU A 356 18.74 6.83 -9.83
C GLU A 356 17.77 5.68 -10.07
N LEU A 357 16.73 5.56 -9.24
CA LEU A 357 15.73 4.50 -9.34
C LEU A 357 14.34 5.02 -9.68
N PHE A 358 13.96 6.21 -9.15
CA PHE A 358 12.62 6.74 -9.26
C PHE A 358 12.48 7.71 -10.43
N SER A 359 11.42 7.51 -11.21
CA SER A 359 10.83 8.51 -12.11
C SER A 359 9.45 8.87 -11.59
N SER A 360 8.85 9.95 -12.11
CA SER A 360 7.51 10.34 -11.69
C SER A 360 6.71 10.96 -12.82
N PHE A 361 5.39 10.77 -12.76
CA PHE A 361 4.45 11.29 -13.75
C PHE A 361 3.18 11.79 -13.06
N ARG A 362 2.59 12.86 -13.61
CA ARG A 362 1.30 13.40 -13.22
C ARG A 362 0.28 13.19 -14.34
N CYS A 363 -0.87 12.64 -14.01
CA CYS A 363 -1.96 12.38 -14.95
C CYS A 363 -3.23 13.12 -14.50
N ASP A 364 -3.90 13.81 -15.42
CA ASP A 364 -5.20 14.41 -15.18
C ASP A 364 -6.35 13.44 -15.47
N ASP A 365 -7.54 13.72 -14.92
CA ASP A 365 -8.73 12.88 -15.15
C ASP A 365 -9.08 12.70 -16.63
N SER A 366 -8.87 13.74 -17.46
CA SER A 366 -9.13 13.65 -18.91
C SER A 366 -8.23 12.64 -19.62
N ASP A 367 -6.95 12.64 -19.30
CA ASP A 367 -5.98 11.72 -19.87
C ASP A 367 -6.21 10.29 -19.37
N MET A 368 -6.50 10.15 -18.08
CA MET A 368 -6.83 8.87 -17.46
C MET A 368 -8.08 8.23 -18.11
N VAL A 369 -9.16 8.99 -18.30
CA VAL A 369 -10.39 8.52 -18.98
C VAL A 369 -10.09 8.05 -20.41
N GLU A 370 -9.25 8.79 -21.13
CA GLU A 370 -8.84 8.41 -22.49
C GLU A 370 -8.00 7.12 -22.51
N VAL A 371 -7.14 6.91 -21.52
CA VAL A 371 -6.37 5.65 -21.36
C VAL A 371 -7.30 4.47 -21.12
N ILE A 372 -8.29 4.59 -20.22
CA ILE A 372 -9.28 3.54 -19.99
C ILE A 372 -9.99 3.20 -21.31
N ARG A 373 -10.47 4.23 -22.02
CA ARG A 373 -11.19 4.05 -23.30
C ARG A 373 -10.35 3.34 -24.36
N LYS A 374 -9.12 3.81 -24.58
CA LYS A 374 -8.23 3.23 -25.59
C LYS A 374 -7.85 1.79 -25.27
N THR A 375 -7.44 1.52 -24.05
CA THR A 375 -7.03 0.17 -23.64
C THR A 375 -8.18 -0.82 -23.76
N ASN A 376 -9.40 -0.42 -23.40
CA ASN A 376 -10.57 -1.28 -23.58
C ASN A 376 -10.87 -1.57 -25.08
N ILE A 377 -10.72 -0.59 -25.96
CA ILE A 377 -11.00 -0.76 -27.40
C ILE A 377 -9.89 -1.55 -28.11
N GLU A 378 -8.63 -1.24 -27.81
CA GLU A 378 -7.47 -1.76 -28.54
C GLU A 378 -6.98 -3.10 -28.01
N LYS A 379 -7.15 -3.35 -26.71
CA LYS A 379 -6.61 -4.53 -26.01
C LYS A 379 -7.69 -5.41 -25.37
N ASP A 380 -8.96 -5.04 -25.45
CA ASP A 380 -10.08 -5.69 -24.77
C ASP A 380 -9.84 -5.85 -23.24
N TYR A 381 -9.14 -4.86 -22.66
CA TYR A 381 -8.79 -4.86 -21.24
C TYR A 381 -9.31 -3.59 -20.56
N LEU A 382 -10.21 -3.76 -19.58
CA LEU A 382 -10.83 -2.65 -18.86
C LEU A 382 -10.04 -2.30 -17.60
N LEU A 383 -9.51 -1.09 -17.58
CA LEU A 383 -8.75 -0.56 -16.44
C LEU A 383 -9.66 0.14 -15.42
N ASP A 384 -9.30 0.08 -14.14
CA ASP A 384 -9.74 1.05 -13.16
C ASP A 384 -8.96 2.37 -13.29
N PRO A 385 -9.47 3.50 -12.73
CA PRO A 385 -8.83 4.80 -12.93
C PRO A 385 -7.40 4.89 -12.38
N HIS A 386 -7.08 4.20 -11.29
CA HIS A 386 -5.75 4.22 -10.69
C HIS A 386 -4.74 3.48 -11.59
N THR A 387 -5.12 2.29 -12.06
CA THR A 387 -4.29 1.50 -12.99
C THR A 387 -4.07 2.26 -14.31
N ALA A 388 -5.08 2.98 -14.81
CA ALA A 388 -4.95 3.79 -16.02
C ALA A 388 -3.89 4.90 -15.84
N ILE A 389 -3.84 5.55 -14.68
CA ILE A 389 -2.79 6.53 -14.34
C ILE A 389 -1.40 5.85 -14.35
N GLY A 390 -1.30 4.67 -13.73
CA GLY A 390 -0.06 3.87 -13.74
C GLY A 390 0.39 3.50 -15.13
N LEU A 391 -0.53 3.05 -15.99
CA LEU A 391 -0.23 2.65 -17.37
C LEU A 391 0.24 3.85 -18.22
N LEU A 392 -0.42 5.01 -18.08
CA LEU A 392 0.01 6.21 -18.78
C LEU A 392 1.41 6.66 -18.31
N ALA A 393 1.68 6.59 -17.02
CA ALA A 393 2.99 6.89 -16.45
C ALA A 393 4.07 5.93 -16.99
N ALA A 394 3.78 4.63 -17.09
CA ALA A 394 4.66 3.64 -17.67
C ALA A 394 5.04 4.03 -19.11
N ARG A 395 4.06 4.31 -19.95
CA ARG A 395 4.26 4.67 -21.36
C ARG A 395 5.05 5.96 -21.57
N ASN A 396 4.94 6.93 -20.65
CA ASN A 396 5.62 8.22 -20.76
C ASN A 396 7.01 8.25 -20.11
N CYS A 397 7.26 7.41 -19.10
CA CYS A 397 8.48 7.48 -18.30
C CYS A 397 9.41 6.28 -18.47
N ARG A 398 9.02 5.23 -19.21
CA ARG A 398 9.85 4.04 -19.45
C ARG A 398 11.17 4.45 -20.08
N ILE A 399 12.29 4.14 -19.41
CA ILE A 399 13.65 4.52 -19.84
C ILE A 399 14.33 3.45 -20.68
N ASP A 400 13.84 2.21 -20.61
CA ASP A 400 14.44 1.06 -21.28
C ASP A 400 13.32 0.17 -21.85
N HIS A 401 13.24 0.07 -23.17
CA HIS A 401 12.20 -0.69 -23.86
C HIS A 401 12.49 -2.18 -23.96
N ASP A 402 13.73 -2.62 -23.68
CA ASP A 402 14.11 -4.03 -23.63
C ASP A 402 13.89 -4.64 -22.23
N THR A 403 13.53 -3.81 -21.24
CA THR A 403 13.18 -4.24 -19.87
C THR A 403 11.67 -4.35 -19.73
N PRO A 404 11.09 -5.48 -19.28
CA PRO A 404 9.68 -5.59 -19.00
C PRO A 404 9.17 -4.49 -18.06
N MET A 405 8.08 -3.83 -18.44
CA MET A 405 7.41 -2.80 -17.65
C MET A 405 6.11 -3.34 -17.08
N VAL A 406 6.01 -3.39 -15.76
CA VAL A 406 4.83 -3.88 -15.03
C VAL A 406 4.08 -2.71 -14.41
N THR A 407 2.84 -2.50 -14.83
CA THR A 407 1.92 -1.58 -14.16
C THR A 407 1.15 -2.32 -13.07
N LEU A 408 1.13 -1.81 -11.85
CA LEU A 408 0.35 -2.42 -10.77
C LEU A 408 -1.14 -2.05 -10.92
N ALA A 409 -1.99 -3.06 -11.10
CA ALA A 409 -3.45 -2.90 -11.15
C ALA A 409 -4.01 -2.98 -9.73
N THR A 410 -4.17 -1.83 -9.10
CA THR A 410 -4.43 -1.69 -7.68
C THR A 410 -5.89 -1.89 -7.28
N ALA A 411 -6.83 -1.87 -8.23
CA ALA A 411 -8.24 -2.14 -7.98
C ALA A 411 -8.95 -2.70 -9.22
N HIS A 412 -10.05 -3.41 -8.98
CA HIS A 412 -10.94 -3.86 -10.05
C HIS A 412 -11.82 -2.70 -10.54
N PRO A 413 -12.05 -2.54 -11.86
CA PRO A 413 -12.84 -1.44 -12.42
C PRO A 413 -14.28 -1.35 -11.90
N ALA A 414 -14.88 -2.44 -11.46
CA ALA A 414 -16.22 -2.45 -10.86
C ALA A 414 -16.36 -1.59 -9.60
N LYS A 415 -15.25 -1.24 -8.96
CA LYS A 415 -15.27 -0.35 -7.77
C LYS A 415 -15.45 1.12 -8.14
N PHE A 416 -15.16 1.49 -9.38
CA PHE A 416 -15.13 2.86 -9.87
C PHE A 416 -15.99 3.05 -11.13
N PRO A 417 -17.30 2.75 -11.07
CA PRO A 417 -18.18 2.75 -12.24
C PRO A 417 -18.31 4.14 -12.91
N GLU A 418 -18.12 5.22 -12.16
CA GLU A 418 -18.17 6.57 -12.71
C GLU A 418 -17.06 6.84 -13.73
N ALA A 419 -15.82 6.50 -13.40
CA ALA A 419 -14.68 6.65 -14.29
C ALA A 419 -14.84 5.79 -15.55
N VAL A 420 -15.27 4.56 -15.38
CA VAL A 420 -15.50 3.59 -16.46
C VAL A 420 -16.62 4.07 -17.41
N LYS A 421 -17.72 4.61 -16.88
CA LYS A 421 -18.80 5.19 -17.69
C LYS A 421 -18.37 6.43 -18.46
N LYS A 422 -17.57 7.31 -17.83
CA LYS A 422 -16.97 8.48 -18.53
C LYS A 422 -16.03 8.06 -19.67
N ALA A 423 -15.37 6.92 -19.56
CA ALA A 423 -14.56 6.34 -20.62
C ALA A 423 -15.37 5.69 -21.75
N GLY A 424 -16.69 5.70 -21.66
CA GLY A 424 -17.58 5.20 -22.70
C GLY A 424 -17.95 3.72 -22.57
N TYR A 425 -17.63 3.07 -21.45
CA TYR A 425 -18.08 1.70 -21.17
C TYR A 425 -19.52 1.73 -20.64
N PRO A 426 -20.51 1.22 -21.40
CA PRO A 426 -21.93 1.49 -21.12
C PRO A 426 -22.52 0.63 -20.00
N ARG A 427 -21.81 -0.42 -19.58
CA ARG A 427 -22.27 -1.39 -18.58
C ARG A 427 -21.50 -1.20 -17.28
N ASP A 428 -22.11 -1.65 -16.17
CA ASP A 428 -21.32 -1.84 -14.97
C ASP A 428 -20.35 -3.03 -15.21
N PRO A 429 -19.06 -2.89 -14.85
CA PRO A 429 -18.10 -3.97 -15.04
C PRO A 429 -18.52 -5.23 -14.31
N GLU A 430 -18.34 -6.39 -14.93
CA GLU A 430 -18.59 -7.68 -14.30
C GLU A 430 -17.62 -7.87 -13.13
N LEU A 431 -18.10 -8.48 -12.05
CA LEU A 431 -17.24 -8.85 -10.94
C LEU A 431 -16.40 -10.07 -11.33
N PRO A 432 -15.16 -10.18 -10.85
CA PRO A 432 -14.36 -11.38 -11.07
C PRO A 432 -15.08 -12.58 -10.48
N SER A 433 -15.05 -13.69 -11.21
CA SER A 433 -15.72 -14.97 -10.88
C SER A 433 -15.16 -15.59 -9.60
#